data_8162127664726c27c9f0f7a7a8fa3538
#
_entry.id   8162127664726c27c9f0f7a7a8fa3538
#
_cell.length_a   1.000
_cell.length_b   1.000
_cell.length_c   1.000
_cell.angle_alpha   90.00
_cell.angle_beta   90.00
_cell.angle_gamma   90.00
#
_symmetry.space_group_name_H-M   'P 1'
#
loop_
_entity.id
_entity.type
_entity.pdbx_description
1 polymer ?
#
loop_
_entity_poly.entity_id
_entity_poly.type
_entity_poly.pdbx_seq_one_letter_code
_entity_poly.pdbx_strand_id
1 'polypeptide(L)'
;MKKFVMTLFLWFPTILLSQDNPTTCEVIKMPSVFTPNNDYKNDLFIPITYDCITNSVIKIYNKWGVEVYYSQFIEKGWNGKHFSEDCPEGVYLWVVEFETNTGNHKSVSGSINLLR
;
A
#
# COMPACT_ATOMS: atom_id res chain seq x y z
N MET A 1 -14.48 -24.47 56.37
CA MET A 1 -14.26 -24.30 55.77
C MET A 1 -14.12 -24.01 54.87
N LYS A 2 -14.09 -23.94 54.50
CA LYS A 2 -13.95 -23.59 53.61
C LYS A 2 -13.82 -23.15 52.60
N LYS A 3 -13.76 -23.00 52.31
CA LYS A 3 -13.66 -22.55 51.40
C LYS A 3 -13.45 -22.11 50.44
N PHE A 4 -13.40 -21.96 50.14
CA PHE A 4 -13.23 -21.39 49.23
C PHE A 4 -12.95 -21.08 48.26
N VAL A 5 -12.88 -21.07 48.19
CA VAL A 5 -12.55 -20.61 47.35
C VAL A 5 -12.42 -20.40 46.41
N MET A 6 -12.40 -20.22 46.02
CA MET A 6 -12.18 -19.90 45.01
C MET A 6 -12.00 -19.45 44.12
N THR A 7 -11.99 -19.32 43.95
CA THR A 7 -11.76 -18.85 43.02
C THR A 7 -11.58 -18.49 42.13
N LEU A 8 -11.56 -18.28 41.99
CA LEU A 8 -11.31 -17.78 41.04
C LEU A 8 -11.22 -17.54 40.10
N PHE A 9 -11.26 -17.43 39.91
CA PHE A 9 -11.09 -17.10 38.87
C PHE A 9 -11.02 -16.68 38.02
N LEU A 10 -11.10 -16.53 38.16
CA LEU A 10 -10.99 -16.05 37.28
C LEU A 10 -10.81 -15.66 36.42
N TRP A 11 -10.81 -15.68 36.43
CA TRP A 11 -10.49 -15.15 35.50
C TRP A 11 -10.34 -14.93 34.55
N PHE A 12 -10.17 -14.89 34.49
CA PHE A 12 -9.90 -14.60 33.50
C PHE A 12 -9.96 -14.34 32.53
N PRO A 13 -10.11 -14.32 32.63
CA PRO A 13 -10.04 -13.99 31.62
C PRO A 13 -9.89 -13.61 30.84
N THR A 14 -9.74 -13.46 30.68
CA THR A 14 -9.45 -12.96 29.84
C THR A 14 -9.24 -12.60 28.97
N ILE A 15 -9.20 -12.48 28.80
CA ILE A 15 -8.87 -12.03 27.95
C ILE A 15 -8.75 -11.82 27.05
N LEU A 16 -8.89 -11.67 26.62
CA LEU A 16 -8.68 -11.38 25.68
C LEU A 16 -8.62 -10.96 24.79
N LEU A 17 -8.71 -10.77 24.48
CA LEU A 17 -8.57 -10.33 23.65
C LEU A 17 -8.42 -9.80 22.85
N SER A 18 -8.50 -9.52 22.54
CA SER A 18 -8.34 -8.93 21.81
C SER A 18 -7.80 -8.65 21.08
N GLN A 19 -7.68 -8.69 20.53
CA GLN A 19 -7.07 -8.41 19.82
C GLN A 19 -7.17 -8.24 18.75
N ASP A 20 -7.52 -8.15 18.35
CA ASP A 20 -7.58 -8.05 17.34
C ASP A 20 -7.49 -7.15 16.73
N ASN A 21 -7.30 -6.72 16.60
CA ASN A 21 -7.27 -5.84 16.04
C ASN A 21 -6.62 -5.49 15.28
N PRO A 22 -6.68 -5.46 15.07
CA PRO A 22 -6.20 -5.25 14.07
C PRO A 22 -5.84 -4.40 13.29
N THR A 23 -5.52 -4.07 13.14
CA THR A 23 -5.30 -2.88 12.55
C THR A 23 -3.93 -2.67 12.13
N THR A 24 -3.36 -3.63 11.52
CA THR A 24 -2.16 -3.35 10.84
C THR A 24 -2.54 -2.69 9.56
N CYS A 25 -2.28 -1.44 9.53
CA CYS A 25 -2.37 -0.69 8.33
C CYS A 25 -1.16 -1.03 7.51
N GLU A 26 -1.18 -2.16 6.86
CA GLU A 26 0.05 -2.45 6.21
C GLU A 26 -0.07 -2.62 4.73
N VAL A 27 -1.20 -2.45 4.15
CA VAL A 27 -1.21 -2.94 2.83
C VAL A 27 -1.59 -1.96 1.81
N ILE A 28 -0.64 -1.67 1.02
CA ILE A 28 -0.87 -1.13 -0.29
C ILE A 28 -0.73 -2.30 -1.23
N LYS A 29 -1.82 -2.67 -1.87
CA LYS A 29 -1.77 -3.65 -2.93
C LYS A 29 -1.48 -2.96 -4.23
N MET A 30 -0.58 -3.52 -5.01
CA MET A 30 -0.17 -2.94 -6.27
C MET A 30 -0.43 -3.92 -7.39
N PRO A 31 -0.99 -3.46 -8.51
CA PRO A 31 -1.07 -4.32 -9.69
C PRO A 31 0.33 -4.62 -10.20
N SER A 32 0.48 -5.75 -10.88
CA SER A 32 1.78 -6.13 -11.41
C SER A 32 1.94 -5.78 -12.87
N VAL A 33 0.85 -5.44 -13.54
CA VAL A 33 0.84 -5.12 -14.98
C VAL A 33 -0.19 -4.04 -15.21
N PHE A 34 0.13 -3.08 -16.07
CA PHE A 34 -0.90 -2.18 -16.56
C PHE A 34 -0.65 -1.89 -18.03
N THR A 35 -1.72 -1.50 -18.73
CA THR A 35 -1.70 -1.36 -20.19
C THR A 35 -2.33 -0.02 -20.58
N PRO A 36 -1.55 1.05 -20.56
CA PRO A 36 -2.10 2.39 -20.83
C PRO A 36 -2.26 2.61 -22.33
N ASN A 37 -3.31 2.03 -22.90
CA ASN A 37 -3.57 2.07 -24.34
C ASN A 37 -4.92 2.69 -24.67
N ASN A 38 -5.56 3.37 -23.70
CA ASN A 38 -6.83 4.06 -23.88
C ASN A 38 -8.01 3.14 -24.18
N ASP A 39 -7.97 1.91 -23.68
CA ASP A 39 -9.10 1.00 -23.88
C ASP A 39 -9.99 0.92 -22.64
N TYR A 40 -9.79 1.82 -21.69
CA TYR A 40 -10.53 1.92 -20.43
C TYR A 40 -10.33 0.73 -19.51
N LYS A 41 -9.28 -0.08 -19.75
CA LYS A 41 -8.94 -1.20 -18.88
C LYS A 41 -7.48 -1.11 -18.53
N ASN A 42 -7.20 -1.05 -17.21
CA ASN A 42 -5.85 -1.03 -16.70
C ASN A 42 -4.99 0.07 -17.34
N ASP A 43 -5.62 1.22 -17.63
CA ASP A 43 -4.90 2.34 -18.24
C ASP A 43 -4.11 3.14 -17.23
N LEU A 44 -4.35 2.94 -15.94
CA LEU A 44 -3.65 3.64 -14.89
C LEU A 44 -3.07 2.64 -13.91
N PHE A 45 -1.88 2.95 -13.43
CA PHE A 45 -1.26 2.20 -12.34
C PHE A 45 -1.68 2.86 -11.04
N ILE A 46 -2.66 2.27 -10.36
CA ILE A 46 -3.24 2.85 -9.15
C ILE A 46 -3.08 1.87 -8.00
N PRO A 47 -2.42 2.27 -6.92
CA PRO A 47 -2.35 1.43 -5.72
C PRO A 47 -3.72 1.32 -5.07
N ILE A 48 -3.98 0.17 -4.47
CA ILE A 48 -5.14 0.00 -3.62
C ILE A 48 -4.72 0.37 -2.20
N THR A 49 -5.37 1.39 -1.63
CA THR A 49 -5.00 1.91 -0.33
C THR A 49 -6.11 1.65 0.67
N TYR A 50 -5.78 1.82 1.92
CA TYR A 50 -6.71 1.62 3.03
C TYR A 50 -6.85 2.92 3.81
N ASP A 51 -7.98 3.06 4.51
CA ASP A 51 -8.32 4.29 5.22
C ASP A 51 -7.31 4.68 6.27
N CYS A 52 -6.51 3.73 6.73
CA CYS A 52 -5.53 4.00 7.76
C CYS A 52 -4.27 4.66 7.24
N ILE A 53 -4.16 4.91 5.95
CA ILE A 53 -2.97 5.52 5.36
C ILE A 53 -3.19 7.01 5.25
N THR A 54 -2.24 7.77 5.77
CA THR A 54 -2.22 9.22 5.65
C THR A 54 -0.90 9.60 4.98
N ASN A 55 -0.84 10.75 4.36
CA ASN A 55 0.41 11.31 3.81
C ASN A 55 1.22 10.29 3.03
N SER A 56 0.81 10.01 1.83
CA SER A 56 1.52 9.06 0.99
C SER A 56 2.18 9.74 -0.19
N VAL A 57 3.26 9.16 -0.65
CA VAL A 57 4.02 9.62 -1.81
C VAL A 57 4.36 8.38 -2.63
N ILE A 58 4.18 8.49 -3.94
CA ILE A 58 4.60 7.42 -4.85
C ILE A 58 5.65 7.97 -5.80
N LYS A 59 6.68 7.16 -6.04
CA LYS A 59 7.73 7.45 -7.00
C LYS A 59 7.90 6.24 -7.90
N ILE A 60 8.09 6.48 -9.18
CA ILE A 60 8.28 5.39 -10.14
C ILE A 60 9.54 5.69 -10.93
N TYR A 61 10.37 4.67 -11.09
CA TYR A 61 11.68 4.77 -11.74
C TYR A 61 11.74 3.81 -12.91
N ASN A 62 12.43 4.22 -13.96
CA ASN A 62 12.72 3.30 -15.05
C ASN A 62 13.91 2.42 -14.67
N LYS A 63 14.28 1.51 -15.58
CA LYS A 63 15.37 0.56 -15.30
C LYS A 63 16.73 1.22 -15.17
N TRP A 64 16.84 2.47 -15.56
CA TRP A 64 18.08 3.24 -15.42
C TRP A 64 18.12 4.00 -14.10
N GLY A 65 17.10 3.89 -13.28
CA GLY A 65 17.04 4.60 -12.02
C GLY A 65 16.56 6.04 -12.15
N VAL A 66 16.04 6.42 -13.30
CA VAL A 66 15.52 7.77 -13.51
C VAL A 66 14.07 7.81 -13.05
N GLU A 67 13.73 8.80 -12.23
CA GLU A 67 12.37 8.98 -11.76
C GLU A 67 11.51 9.48 -12.92
N VAL A 68 10.47 8.70 -13.22
CA VAL A 68 9.56 9.04 -14.32
C VAL A 68 8.19 9.49 -13.84
N TYR A 69 7.91 9.34 -12.54
CA TYR A 69 6.65 9.77 -11.97
C TYR A 69 6.81 10.01 -10.49
N TYR A 70 6.14 11.06 -10.01
CA TYR A 70 6.09 11.40 -8.59
C TYR A 70 4.71 11.97 -8.31
N SER A 71 4.11 11.56 -7.20
CA SER A 71 2.83 12.14 -6.81
C SER A 71 2.61 12.00 -5.31
N GLN A 72 2.00 13.02 -4.72
CA GLN A 72 1.49 12.97 -3.37
C GLN A 72 0.03 12.51 -3.34
N PHE A 73 -0.54 12.25 -4.50
CA PHE A 73 -1.94 11.82 -4.65
C PHE A 73 -1.94 10.45 -5.31
N ILE A 74 -1.65 9.42 -4.51
CA ILE A 74 -1.43 8.09 -5.09
C ILE A 74 -2.70 7.53 -5.74
N GLU A 75 -3.87 8.05 -5.36
CA GLU A 75 -5.13 7.64 -5.94
C GLU A 75 -5.31 8.15 -7.37
N LYS A 76 -4.51 9.10 -7.82
CA LYS A 76 -4.60 9.57 -9.20
C LYS A 76 -4.12 8.54 -10.20
N GLY A 77 -3.10 7.78 -9.83
CA GLY A 77 -2.56 6.78 -10.72
C GLY A 77 -1.60 7.35 -11.77
N TRP A 78 -0.69 6.50 -12.20
CA TRP A 78 0.27 6.85 -13.24
C TRP A 78 -0.25 6.34 -14.58
N ASN A 79 -0.17 7.19 -15.58
CA ASN A 79 -0.68 6.87 -16.91
C ASN A 79 0.39 6.36 -17.87
N GLY A 80 1.58 6.06 -17.38
CA GLY A 80 2.65 5.54 -18.22
C GLY A 80 3.39 6.60 -19.00
N LYS A 81 3.25 7.87 -18.62
CA LYS A 81 3.88 8.97 -19.34
C LYS A 81 4.88 9.69 -18.46
N HIS A 82 5.89 10.26 -19.10
CA HIS A 82 6.86 11.11 -18.45
C HIS A 82 6.97 12.37 -19.31
N PHE A 83 6.61 13.53 -18.72
CA PHE A 83 6.56 14.79 -19.45
C PHE A 83 5.70 14.71 -20.70
N SER A 84 4.54 14.08 -20.57
CA SER A 84 3.56 13.92 -21.65
C SER A 84 3.99 12.98 -22.77
N GLU A 85 5.12 12.32 -22.62
CA GLU A 85 5.57 11.33 -23.62
C GLU A 85 5.40 9.93 -23.05
N ASP A 86 5.00 9.00 -23.91
CA ASP A 86 4.81 7.62 -23.49
C ASP A 86 6.13 7.00 -23.08
N CYS A 87 6.14 6.40 -21.87
CA CYS A 87 7.28 5.61 -21.46
C CYS A 87 7.28 4.30 -22.24
N PRO A 88 8.47 3.76 -22.56
CA PRO A 88 8.56 2.48 -23.26
C PRO A 88 7.96 1.34 -22.44
N GLU A 89 7.53 0.30 -23.13
CA GLU A 89 7.15 -0.94 -22.47
C GLU A 89 8.33 -1.50 -21.72
N GLY A 90 8.02 -2.12 -20.59
CA GLY A 90 9.06 -2.76 -19.80
C GLY A 90 8.74 -2.71 -18.32
N VAL A 91 9.75 -2.99 -17.53
CA VAL A 91 9.64 -3.06 -16.08
C VAL A 91 10.02 -1.72 -15.49
N TYR A 92 9.19 -1.24 -14.57
CA TYR A 92 9.43 -0.03 -13.81
C TYR A 92 9.42 -0.39 -12.33
N LEU A 93 10.17 0.37 -11.54
CA LEU A 93 10.21 0.18 -10.10
C LEU A 93 9.37 1.27 -9.45
N TRP A 94 8.60 0.87 -8.45
CA TRP A 94 7.80 1.83 -7.71
C TRP A 94 8.18 1.79 -6.24
N VAL A 95 8.07 2.93 -5.59
CA VAL A 95 8.27 3.07 -4.15
C VAL A 95 7.12 3.90 -3.62
N VAL A 96 6.47 3.42 -2.57
CA VAL A 96 5.45 4.19 -1.88
C VAL A 96 5.89 4.36 -0.44
N GLU A 97 5.92 5.62 -0.01
CA GLU A 97 6.20 5.97 1.37
C GLU A 97 4.93 6.54 1.96
N PHE A 98 4.57 6.11 3.16
CA PHE A 98 3.33 6.55 3.75
C PHE A 98 3.41 6.53 5.27
N GLU A 99 2.46 7.23 5.89
CA GLU A 99 2.26 7.17 7.32
C GLU A 99 0.96 6.45 7.61
N THR A 100 0.95 5.73 8.71
CA THR A 100 -0.29 5.15 9.20
C THR A 100 -0.99 6.15 10.12
N ASN A 101 -2.26 5.88 10.44
CA ASN A 101 -3.01 6.74 11.33
C ASN A 101 -2.47 6.74 12.76
N THR A 102 -1.53 5.85 13.09
CA THR A 102 -0.85 5.85 14.37
C THR A 102 0.48 6.58 14.32
N GLY A 103 0.81 7.19 13.18
CA GLY A 103 2.02 8.00 13.06
C GLY A 103 3.26 7.24 12.63
N ASN A 104 3.13 5.96 12.32
CA ASN A 104 4.29 5.18 11.86
C ASN A 104 4.57 5.45 10.40
N HIS A 105 5.85 5.61 10.08
CA HIS A 105 6.30 5.72 8.69
C HIS A 105 6.60 4.35 8.13
N LYS A 106 6.17 4.11 6.91
CA LYS A 106 6.42 2.85 6.23
C LYS A 106 6.78 3.11 4.79
N SER A 107 7.51 2.16 4.22
CA SER A 107 7.90 2.22 2.82
C SER A 107 7.72 0.83 2.23
N VAL A 108 7.09 0.78 1.05
CA VAL A 108 6.96 -0.47 0.30
C VAL A 108 7.42 -0.21 -1.12
N SER A 109 7.93 -1.24 -1.77
CA SER A 109 8.44 -1.09 -3.12
C SER A 109 8.23 -2.39 -3.88
N GLY A 110 8.31 -2.29 -5.19
CA GLY A 110 8.15 -3.45 -6.05
C GLY A 110 8.33 -3.04 -7.51
N SER A 111 7.83 -3.88 -8.40
CA SER A 111 7.95 -3.64 -9.82
C SER A 111 6.59 -3.70 -10.49
N ILE A 112 6.49 -3.05 -11.65
CA ILE A 112 5.29 -3.03 -12.47
C ILE A 112 5.72 -3.18 -13.91
N ASN A 113 4.99 -3.98 -14.66
CA ASN A 113 5.21 -4.12 -16.09
C ASN A 113 4.27 -3.19 -16.85
N LEU A 114 4.84 -2.37 -17.69
CA LEU A 114 4.07 -1.50 -18.56
C LEU A 114 4.02 -2.15 -19.93
N LEU A 115 2.84 -2.46 -20.38
CA LEU A 115 2.59 -3.05 -21.70
C LEU A 115 1.58 -2.17 -22.43
N ARG A 116 1.62 -2.18 -23.79
CA ARG A 116 0.66 -1.37 -24.55
C ARG A 116 -0.11 -2.20 -25.55
#